data_3e836e82dbd303ba41a0dc119834949b
#
_entry.id   3e836e82dbd303ba41a0dc119834949b
#
_cell.length_a   1.000
_cell.length_b   1.000
_cell.length_c   1.000
_cell.angle_alpha   90.00
_cell.angle_beta   90.00
_cell.angle_gamma   90.00
#
_symmetry.space_group_name_H-M   'P 1'
#
loop_
_entity.id
_entity.type
_entity.pdbx_description
1 polymer ?
#
loop_
_entity_poly.entity_id
_entity_poly.type
_entity_poly.pdbx_seq_one_letter_code
_entity_poly.pdbx_strand_id
1 'polypeptide(L)'
;MAPRVHILAHDASTKIFLDYTRVANTKIGDNVFIGAGTIVLPGVTVGSNVVIGAGSIVSKDIPDNSVAVGSPARVIKSIDDYLAKEKCNMREETIFDDSYTIRNTNFGYPEQKKLLEACEKFGQIYVE
;
A
#
# COMPACT_ATOMS: atom_id res chain seq x y z
N MET A 1 2.82 5.04 -3.95
CA MET A 1 3.04 5.16 -2.48
C MET A 1 1.96 6.07 -1.90
N ALA A 2 1.37 5.66 -0.80
CA ALA A 2 0.36 6.44 -0.07
C ALA A 2 1.01 7.56 0.80
N PRO A 3 0.21 8.50 1.35
CA PRO A 3 0.74 9.57 2.19
C PRO A 3 1.51 9.07 3.42
N ARG A 4 2.49 9.86 3.88
CA ARG A 4 3.32 9.61 5.07
C ARG A 4 4.13 8.30 5.04
N VAL A 5 4.47 7.81 3.85
CA VAL A 5 5.45 6.73 3.70
C VAL A 5 6.85 7.29 3.89
N HIS A 6 7.65 6.61 4.71
CA HIS A 6 9.05 6.94 4.94
C HIS A 6 9.94 5.82 4.44
N ILE A 7 10.81 6.13 3.48
CA ILE A 7 11.87 5.22 3.02
C ILE A 7 13.18 5.77 3.56
N LEU A 8 13.80 5.02 4.46
CA LEU A 8 15.00 5.46 5.16
C LEU A 8 16.24 4.85 4.53
N ALA A 9 17.29 5.66 4.38
CA ALA A 9 18.60 5.24 3.89
C ALA A 9 19.70 5.34 4.97
N HIS A 10 19.37 5.89 6.14
CA HIS A 10 20.32 6.03 7.24
C HIS A 10 19.62 5.85 8.59
N ASP A 11 20.41 5.50 9.59
CA ASP A 11 20.00 5.33 10.98
C ASP A 11 21.10 5.88 11.89
N ALA A 12 20.76 6.91 12.64
CA ALA A 12 21.69 7.59 13.53
C ALA A 12 21.73 6.99 14.96
N SER A 13 21.00 5.93 15.24
CA SER A 13 20.97 5.31 16.58
C SER A 13 22.34 4.88 17.08
N THR A 14 23.20 4.42 16.18
CA THR A 14 24.57 4.01 16.50
C THR A 14 25.49 5.19 16.79
N LYS A 15 25.17 6.41 16.34
CA LYS A 15 26.02 7.59 16.52
C LYS A 15 26.22 7.95 17.97
N ILE A 16 25.22 7.75 18.82
CA ILE A 16 25.26 8.04 20.26
C ILE A 16 26.34 7.21 20.99
N PHE A 17 26.57 5.98 20.50
CA PHE A 17 27.46 5.02 21.16
C PHE A 17 28.79 4.81 20.45
N LEU A 18 28.81 5.02 19.13
CA LEU A 18 29.94 4.67 18.26
C LEU A 18 30.47 5.86 17.44
N ASP A 19 29.89 7.05 17.60
CA ASP A 19 30.16 8.26 16.80
C ASP A 19 29.92 8.15 15.29
N TYR A 20 29.31 7.06 14.82
CA TYR A 20 29.04 6.80 13.42
C TYR A 20 27.55 6.55 13.15
N THR A 21 27.02 7.14 12.09
CA THR A 21 25.68 6.88 11.57
C THR A 21 25.74 5.73 10.58
N ARG A 22 24.84 4.76 10.72
CA ARG A 22 24.68 3.68 9.75
C ARG A 22 23.98 4.20 8.50
N VAL A 23 24.57 3.96 7.34
CA VAL A 23 23.97 4.24 6.02
C VAL A 23 23.86 2.94 5.24
N ALA A 24 22.72 2.67 4.64
CA ALA A 24 22.50 1.47 3.85
C ALA A 24 21.54 1.76 2.69
N ASN A 25 21.79 1.13 1.55
CA ASN A 25 21.01 1.32 0.34
C ASN A 25 19.65 0.61 0.45
N THR A 26 18.56 1.34 0.33
CA THR A 26 17.19 0.81 0.34
C THR A 26 16.69 0.76 -1.10
N LYS A 27 16.14 -0.38 -1.52
CA LYS A 27 15.69 -0.62 -2.89
C LYS A 27 14.20 -0.95 -2.91
N ILE A 28 13.48 -0.37 -3.86
CA ILE A 28 12.07 -0.66 -4.11
C ILE A 28 11.95 -1.06 -5.57
N GLY A 29 11.37 -2.23 -5.82
CA GLY A 29 11.12 -2.76 -7.17
C GLY A 29 9.97 -2.05 -7.89
N ASP A 30 9.51 -2.68 -8.97
CA ASP A 30 8.43 -2.17 -9.82
C ASP A 30 7.05 -2.61 -9.32
N ASN A 31 6.01 -1.84 -9.64
CA ASN A 31 4.61 -2.14 -9.26
C ASN A 31 4.43 -2.38 -7.76
N VAL A 32 5.05 -1.53 -6.92
CA VAL A 32 4.95 -1.65 -5.46
C VAL A 32 3.96 -0.64 -4.92
N PHE A 33 2.93 -1.13 -4.23
CA PHE A 33 2.04 -0.31 -3.42
C PHE A 33 2.51 -0.30 -1.97
N ILE A 34 2.74 0.88 -1.42
CA ILE A 34 3.12 1.07 -0.02
C ILE A 34 2.04 1.89 0.68
N GLY A 35 1.36 1.26 1.62
CA GLY A 35 0.26 1.85 2.39
C GLY A 35 0.68 3.01 3.28
N ALA A 36 -0.29 3.85 3.64
CA ALA A 36 -0.06 5.08 4.41
C ALA A 36 0.64 4.82 5.75
N GLY A 37 1.57 5.70 6.12
CA GLY A 37 2.29 5.62 7.38
C GLY A 37 3.30 4.46 7.49
N THR A 38 3.58 3.76 6.40
CA THR A 38 4.59 2.68 6.37
C THR A 38 6.00 3.26 6.47
N ILE A 39 6.87 2.58 7.20
CA ILE A 39 8.29 2.91 7.32
C ILE A 39 9.11 1.74 6.76
N VAL A 40 9.97 2.02 5.78
CA VAL A 40 10.95 1.06 5.26
C VAL A 40 12.32 1.41 5.82
N LEU A 41 12.94 0.46 6.53
CA LEU A 41 14.22 0.69 7.22
C LEU A 41 15.40 0.65 6.25
N PRO A 42 16.56 1.25 6.64
CA PRO A 42 17.76 1.27 5.82
C PRO A 42 18.27 -0.13 5.48
N GLY A 43 18.65 -0.33 4.23
CA GLY A 43 19.22 -1.59 3.74
C GLY A 43 18.20 -2.64 3.30
N VAL A 44 16.90 -2.34 3.40
CA VAL A 44 15.84 -3.25 2.95
C VAL A 44 15.69 -3.21 1.44
N THR A 45 15.48 -4.38 0.85
CA THR A 45 15.05 -4.54 -0.54
C THR A 45 13.60 -5.01 -0.57
N VAL A 46 12.73 -4.23 -1.22
CA VAL A 46 11.37 -4.63 -1.55
C VAL A 46 11.35 -5.05 -3.02
N GLY A 47 10.91 -6.27 -3.29
CA GLY A 47 10.79 -6.81 -4.64
C GLY A 47 9.70 -6.14 -5.48
N SER A 48 9.42 -6.70 -6.64
CA SER A 48 8.41 -6.22 -7.58
C SER A 48 7.04 -6.88 -7.37
N ASN A 49 5.96 -6.21 -7.78
CA ASN A 49 4.57 -6.67 -7.62
C ASN A 49 4.23 -6.93 -6.13
N VAL A 50 4.52 -5.96 -5.28
CA VAL A 50 4.36 -6.08 -3.83
C VAL A 50 3.32 -5.08 -3.32
N VAL A 51 2.49 -5.56 -2.39
CA VAL A 51 1.58 -4.71 -1.61
C VAL A 51 2.03 -4.72 -0.15
N ILE A 52 2.30 -3.54 0.40
CA ILE A 52 2.61 -3.37 1.82
C ILE A 52 1.44 -2.63 2.48
N GLY A 53 0.84 -3.25 3.49
CA GLY A 53 -0.27 -2.68 4.24
C GLY A 53 0.12 -1.42 5.00
N ALA A 54 -0.89 -0.55 5.23
CA ALA A 54 -0.70 0.71 5.96
C ALA A 54 -0.15 0.49 7.39
N GLY A 55 0.67 1.42 7.88
CA GLY A 55 1.25 1.38 9.22
C GLY A 55 2.29 0.28 9.44
N SER A 56 2.78 -0.35 8.38
CA SER A 56 3.79 -1.41 8.48
C SER A 56 5.19 -0.86 8.74
N ILE A 57 6.02 -1.65 9.43
CA ILE A 57 7.46 -1.38 9.58
C ILE A 57 8.25 -2.48 8.88
N VAL A 58 8.80 -2.15 7.71
CA VAL A 58 9.56 -3.10 6.88
C VAL A 58 11.01 -3.10 7.32
N SER A 59 11.38 -4.11 8.10
CA SER A 59 12.72 -4.27 8.70
C SER A 59 13.55 -5.40 8.06
N LYS A 60 12.95 -6.14 7.12
CA LYS A 60 13.59 -7.23 6.35
C LYS A 60 13.14 -7.16 4.91
N ASP A 61 13.90 -7.77 4.02
CA ASP A 61 13.56 -7.85 2.61
C ASP A 61 12.20 -8.49 2.38
N ILE A 62 11.48 -7.97 1.40
CA ILE A 62 10.17 -8.48 0.96
C ILE A 62 10.36 -9.05 -0.44
N PRO A 63 10.05 -10.34 -0.65
CA PRO A 63 10.19 -10.97 -1.95
C PRO A 63 9.17 -10.46 -2.98
N ASP A 64 9.45 -10.70 -4.26
CA ASP A 64 8.51 -10.41 -5.35
C ASP A 64 7.15 -11.09 -5.13
N ASN A 65 6.12 -10.55 -5.78
CA ASN A 65 4.78 -11.13 -5.87
C ASN A 65 4.15 -11.43 -4.51
N SER A 66 4.30 -10.53 -3.54
CA SER A 66 3.85 -10.78 -2.18
C SER A 66 3.05 -9.62 -1.58
N VAL A 67 2.26 -9.97 -0.56
CA VAL A 67 1.55 -9.02 0.29
C VAL A 67 2.12 -9.13 1.70
N ALA A 68 2.63 -8.00 2.23
CA ALA A 68 3.23 -7.93 3.56
C ALA A 68 2.51 -6.90 4.43
N VAL A 69 2.35 -7.21 5.71
CA VAL A 69 1.71 -6.30 6.67
C VAL A 69 2.36 -6.41 8.06
N GLY A 70 2.16 -5.39 8.86
CA GLY A 70 2.46 -5.41 10.29
C GLY A 70 3.77 -4.76 10.70
N SER A 71 4.05 -4.80 12.00
CA SER A 71 5.26 -4.26 12.63
C SER A 71 5.83 -5.32 13.60
N PRO A 72 6.90 -6.01 13.21
CA PRO A 72 7.60 -5.97 11.93
C PRO A 72 6.74 -6.56 10.78
N ALA A 73 6.90 -6.04 9.58
CA ALA A 73 6.16 -6.52 8.40
C ALA A 73 6.49 -7.99 8.10
N ARG A 74 5.45 -8.76 7.79
CA ARG A 74 5.54 -10.17 7.39
C ARG A 74 4.73 -10.41 6.14
N VAL A 75 5.25 -11.24 5.26
CA VAL A 75 4.48 -11.76 4.11
C VAL A 75 3.35 -12.62 4.64
N ILE A 76 2.12 -12.32 4.23
CA ILE A 76 0.91 -13.00 4.68
C ILE A 76 0.24 -13.81 3.57
N LYS A 77 0.49 -13.48 2.30
CA LYS A 77 -0.03 -14.18 1.12
C LYS A 77 0.71 -13.77 -0.15
N SER A 78 0.45 -14.50 -1.24
CA SER A 78 0.90 -14.11 -2.57
C SER A 78 0.07 -12.93 -3.11
N ILE A 79 0.62 -12.21 -4.09
CA ILE A 79 -0.12 -11.18 -4.82
C ILE A 79 -1.28 -11.80 -5.61
N ASP A 80 -1.10 -12.98 -6.16
CA ASP A 80 -2.13 -13.67 -6.94
C ASP A 80 -3.35 -14.04 -6.07
N ASP A 81 -3.11 -14.58 -4.87
CA ASP A 81 -4.19 -14.89 -3.92
C ASP A 81 -4.93 -13.63 -3.48
N TYR A 82 -4.19 -12.54 -3.27
CA TYR A 82 -4.78 -11.24 -2.94
C TYR A 82 -5.69 -10.75 -4.08
N LEU A 83 -5.18 -10.72 -5.31
CA LEU A 83 -5.93 -10.25 -6.47
C LEU A 83 -7.12 -11.16 -6.81
N ALA A 84 -6.97 -12.48 -6.66
CA ALA A 84 -8.08 -13.42 -6.87
C ALA A 84 -9.23 -13.14 -5.90
N LYS A 85 -8.92 -12.89 -4.63
CA LYS A 85 -9.93 -12.50 -3.63
C LYS A 85 -10.62 -11.19 -3.99
N GLU A 86 -9.85 -10.16 -4.37
CA GLU A 86 -10.42 -8.86 -4.74
C GLU A 86 -11.30 -8.98 -6.00
N LYS A 87 -10.86 -9.73 -7.02
CA LYS A 87 -11.66 -10.00 -8.23
C LYS A 87 -12.99 -10.68 -7.92
N CYS A 88 -13.04 -11.60 -6.96
CA CYS A 88 -14.30 -12.21 -6.53
C CYS A 88 -15.30 -11.21 -5.93
N ASN A 89 -14.79 -10.11 -5.36
CA ASN A 89 -15.61 -9.04 -4.79
C ASN A 89 -16.04 -7.99 -5.83
N MET A 90 -15.36 -7.95 -6.98
CA MET A 90 -15.67 -7.04 -8.08
C MET A 90 -16.87 -7.59 -8.86
N ARG A 91 -18.04 -6.97 -8.70
CA ARG A 91 -19.29 -7.29 -9.41
C ARG A 91 -19.73 -6.06 -10.18
N GLU A 92 -20.59 -6.25 -11.18
CA GLU A 92 -21.10 -5.13 -11.96
C GLU A 92 -21.70 -4.02 -11.10
N GLU A 93 -22.42 -4.38 -10.03
CA GLU A 93 -23.04 -3.42 -9.12
C GLU A 93 -22.04 -2.74 -8.16
N THR A 94 -20.81 -3.23 -8.06
CA THR A 94 -19.76 -2.70 -7.18
C THR A 94 -18.66 -1.98 -7.94
N ILE A 95 -18.70 -1.95 -9.27
CA ILE A 95 -17.71 -1.30 -10.13
C ILE A 95 -18.26 0.03 -10.64
N PHE A 96 -17.50 1.08 -10.48
CA PHE A 96 -17.80 2.43 -10.95
C PHE A 96 -16.64 2.92 -11.80
N ASP A 97 -16.94 3.62 -12.88
CA ASP A 97 -15.95 4.20 -13.78
C ASP A 97 -15.34 5.51 -13.21
N ASP A 98 -14.42 6.11 -13.94
CA ASP A 98 -13.71 7.32 -13.53
C ASP A 98 -14.62 8.56 -13.43
N SER A 99 -15.86 8.52 -13.96
CA SER A 99 -16.84 9.59 -13.76
C SER A 99 -17.21 9.80 -12.28
N TYR A 100 -16.99 8.78 -11.45
CA TYR A 100 -17.19 8.82 -10.00
C TYR A 100 -15.95 9.23 -9.21
N THR A 101 -14.94 9.78 -9.86
CA THR A 101 -13.70 10.27 -9.21
C THR A 101 -13.60 11.78 -9.25
N ILE A 102 -12.67 12.33 -8.46
CA ILE A 102 -12.32 13.76 -8.48
C ILE A 102 -11.71 14.22 -9.82
N ARG A 103 -11.40 13.31 -10.74
CA ARG A 103 -10.97 13.65 -12.10
C ARG A 103 -12.12 14.17 -12.95
N ASN A 104 -13.35 13.78 -12.61
CA ASN A 104 -14.56 14.32 -13.22
C ASN A 104 -14.87 15.68 -12.61
N THR A 105 -14.78 16.75 -13.41
CA THR A 105 -15.09 18.11 -12.97
C THR A 105 -16.56 18.32 -12.57
N ASN A 106 -17.45 17.40 -13.01
CA ASN A 106 -18.89 17.41 -12.68
C ASN A 106 -19.22 16.46 -11.51
N PHE A 107 -18.20 15.86 -10.86
CA PHE A 107 -18.41 15.00 -9.69
C PHE A 107 -19.01 15.82 -8.53
N GLY A 108 -20.21 15.49 -8.15
CA GLY A 108 -20.96 16.24 -7.15
C GLY A 108 -21.75 15.35 -6.19
N TYR A 109 -22.70 15.96 -5.52
CA TYR A 109 -23.53 15.28 -4.52
C TYR A 109 -24.29 14.05 -5.05
N PRO A 110 -24.86 14.04 -6.27
CA PRO A 110 -25.57 12.86 -6.78
C PRO A 110 -24.65 11.63 -6.92
N GLU A 111 -23.41 11.82 -7.42
CA GLU A 111 -22.42 10.76 -7.61
C GLU A 111 -21.92 10.26 -6.26
N GLN A 112 -21.61 11.17 -5.33
CA GLN A 112 -21.23 10.83 -3.96
C GLN A 112 -22.30 10.02 -3.24
N LYS A 113 -23.58 10.38 -3.41
CA LYS A 113 -24.71 9.66 -2.81
C LYS A 113 -24.80 8.23 -3.35
N LYS A 114 -24.65 8.03 -4.66
CA LYS A 114 -24.64 6.69 -5.27
C LYS A 114 -23.53 5.82 -4.76
N LEU A 115 -22.30 6.37 -4.63
CA LEU A 115 -21.18 5.63 -4.05
C LEU A 115 -21.46 5.24 -2.60
N LEU A 116 -22.01 6.16 -1.80
CA LEU A 116 -22.34 5.90 -0.40
C LEU A 116 -23.38 4.80 -0.26
N GLU A 117 -24.48 4.88 -1.02
CA GLU A 117 -25.54 3.87 -1.03
C GLU A 117 -25.00 2.48 -1.45
N ALA A 118 -24.10 2.44 -2.45
CA ALA A 118 -23.46 1.21 -2.85
C ALA A 118 -22.54 0.66 -1.76
N CYS A 119 -21.75 1.50 -1.09
CA CYS A 119 -20.92 1.09 0.05
C CYS A 119 -21.76 0.55 1.22
N GLU A 120 -22.89 1.18 1.53
CA GLU A 120 -23.81 0.71 2.58
C GLU A 120 -24.41 -0.66 2.24
N LYS A 121 -24.78 -0.87 0.97
CA LYS A 121 -25.39 -2.11 0.49
C LYS A 121 -24.41 -3.27 0.37
N PHE A 122 -23.21 -3.03 -0.15
CA PHE A 122 -22.25 -4.08 -0.54
C PHE A 122 -21.01 -4.14 0.38
N GLY A 123 -20.82 -3.17 1.27
CA GLY A 123 -19.67 -3.08 2.18
C GLY A 123 -18.41 -2.51 1.54
N GLN A 124 -18.20 -2.73 0.25
CA GLN A 124 -17.07 -2.19 -0.52
C GLN A 124 -17.44 -2.01 -1.99
N ILE A 125 -16.80 -1.06 -2.63
CA ILE A 125 -16.92 -0.78 -4.07
C ILE A 125 -15.55 -0.57 -4.69
N TYR A 126 -15.47 -0.60 -6.01
CA TYR A 126 -14.27 -0.36 -6.79
C TYR A 126 -14.52 0.80 -7.76
N VAL A 127 -13.61 1.74 -7.82
CA VAL A 127 -13.68 2.90 -8.73
C VAL A 127 -12.43 2.88 -9.60
N GLU A 128 -12.62 3.06 -10.91
CA GLU A 128 -11.56 3.02 -11.92
C GLU A 128 -10.47 4.10 -11.73
#